data_dd1e444c9eacb6fb80ecb8b30d5469f9
#
_entry.id   dd1e444c9eacb6fb80ecb8b30d5469f9
#
_cell.length_a   1.000
_cell.length_b   1.000
_cell.length_c   1.000
_cell.angle_alpha   90.00
_cell.angle_beta   90.00
_cell.angle_gamma   90.00
#
_symmetry.space_group_name_H-M   'P 1'
#
loop_
_entity.id
_entity.type
_entity.pdbx_description
1 polymer ?
#
loop_
_entity_poly.entity_id
_entity_poly.type
_entity_poly.pdbx_seq_one_letter_code
_entity_poly.pdbx_strand_id
1 'polypeptide(L)'
;MVLGNQERRLIMNQEKIGKFIAECRKQKNLTQEQLSELLGVSSKSVSRWENGKTLPDYVVLDSLCNALDISINEFYYGEKTLGQDFKCLSEQNLRFYFRERYRKRLIIKFAALGGIIGILVFIIVQLVFFS
;
A
#
# COMPACT_ATOMS: atom_id res chain seq x y z
N MET A 1 5.49 21.28 -10.83
CA MET A 1 5.42 21.43 -9.37
C MET A 1 6.27 20.33 -8.75
N VAL A 2 7.42 20.69 -8.18
CA VAL A 2 8.37 19.71 -7.61
C VAL A 2 7.82 19.28 -6.25
N LEU A 3 7.44 18.02 -6.11
CA LEU A 3 7.06 17.43 -4.82
C LEU A 3 8.21 17.61 -3.84
N GLY A 4 7.91 18.18 -2.66
CA GLY A 4 8.91 18.49 -1.64
C GLY A 4 9.64 17.23 -1.17
N ASN A 5 10.89 17.39 -0.69
CA ASN A 5 11.73 16.28 -0.22
C ASN A 5 11.08 15.40 0.87
N GLN A 6 10.08 15.91 1.58
CA GLN A 6 9.33 15.14 2.58
C GLN A 6 8.29 14.21 1.94
N GLU A 7 7.67 14.62 0.83
CA GLU A 7 6.70 13.77 0.11
C GLU A 7 7.39 12.62 -0.63
N ARG A 8 8.63 12.80 -1.09
CA ARG A 8 9.45 11.72 -1.68
C ARG A 8 9.81 10.63 -0.68
N ARG A 9 9.87 10.92 0.62
CA ARG A 9 10.11 9.93 1.67
C ARG A 9 8.90 9.05 1.96
N LEU A 10 7.70 9.52 1.61
CA LEU A 10 6.43 8.81 1.82
C LEU A 10 5.99 7.95 0.61
N ILE A 11 6.68 8.07 -0.52
CA ILE A 11 6.49 7.15 -1.64
C ILE A 11 7.17 5.84 -1.24
N MET A 12 6.38 4.79 -1.03
CA MET A 12 6.89 3.42 -0.82
C MET A 12 7.88 3.09 -1.92
N ASN A 13 9.15 3.04 -1.58
CA ASN A 13 10.20 2.66 -2.52
C ASN A 13 10.18 1.14 -2.67
N GLN A 14 9.46 0.65 -3.67
CA GLN A 14 9.30 -0.79 -3.91
C GLN A 14 10.64 -1.50 -4.12
N GLU A 15 11.63 -0.82 -4.71
CA GLU A 15 12.97 -1.39 -4.87
C GLU A 15 13.68 -1.56 -3.53
N LYS A 16 13.58 -0.56 -2.63
CA LYS A 16 14.16 -0.64 -1.29
C LYS A 16 13.51 -1.77 -0.49
N ILE A 17 12.19 -1.86 -0.53
CA ILE A 17 11.42 -2.92 0.13
C ILE A 17 11.81 -4.27 -0.44
N GLY A 18 11.91 -4.42 -1.76
CA GLY A 18 12.29 -5.68 -2.40
C GLY A 18 13.68 -6.15 -1.99
N LYS A 19 14.66 -5.25 -2.00
CA LYS A 19 16.02 -5.55 -1.52
C LYS A 19 16.02 -6.00 -0.06
N PHE A 20 15.26 -5.32 0.78
CA PHE A 20 15.13 -5.66 2.19
C PHE A 20 14.51 -7.05 2.41
N ILE A 21 13.46 -7.41 1.66
CA ILE A 21 12.89 -8.77 1.68
C ILE A 21 13.98 -9.80 1.32
N ALA A 22 14.73 -9.56 0.25
CA ALA A 22 15.78 -10.47 -0.20
C ALA A 22 16.90 -10.62 0.84
N GLU A 23 17.30 -9.54 1.50
CA GLU A 23 18.28 -9.54 2.57
C GLU A 23 17.80 -10.34 3.79
N CYS A 24 16.58 -10.09 4.27
CA CYS A 24 16.00 -10.80 5.40
C CYS A 24 15.85 -12.31 5.11
N ARG A 25 15.41 -12.67 3.88
CA ARG A 25 15.34 -14.06 3.45
C ARG A 25 16.71 -14.74 3.49
N LYS A 26 17.73 -14.10 2.93
CA LYS A 26 19.11 -14.63 2.92
C LYS A 26 19.68 -14.78 4.33
N GLN A 27 19.39 -13.85 5.24
CA GLN A 27 19.79 -13.95 6.66
C GLN A 27 19.17 -15.18 7.35
N LYS A 28 17.98 -15.61 6.89
CA LYS A 28 17.32 -16.84 7.35
C LYS A 28 17.77 -18.10 6.58
N ASN A 29 18.73 -17.97 5.66
CA ASN A 29 19.22 -19.04 4.78
C ASN A 29 18.13 -19.71 3.95
N LEU A 30 17.09 -18.98 3.58
CA LEU A 30 15.99 -19.48 2.75
C LEU A 30 16.25 -19.19 1.26
N THR A 31 15.89 -20.15 0.39
CA THR A 31 15.75 -19.88 -1.04
C THR A 31 14.44 -19.18 -1.35
N GLN A 32 14.28 -18.64 -2.57
CA GLN A 32 12.99 -18.05 -3.00
C GLN A 32 11.88 -19.12 -3.04
N GLU A 33 12.21 -20.34 -3.41
CA GLU A 33 11.30 -21.50 -3.42
C GLU A 33 10.83 -21.82 -1.99
N GLN A 34 11.78 -21.97 -1.06
CA GLN A 34 11.44 -22.26 0.34
C GLN A 34 10.56 -21.18 0.97
N LEU A 35 10.87 -19.90 0.71
CA LEU A 35 10.03 -18.81 1.20
C LEU A 35 8.64 -18.87 0.55
N SER A 36 8.56 -19.16 -0.74
CA SER A 36 7.28 -19.26 -1.45
C SER A 36 6.40 -20.40 -0.92
N GLU A 37 7.00 -21.54 -0.59
CA GLU A 37 6.32 -22.69 0.02
C GLU A 37 5.76 -22.33 1.41
N LEU A 38 6.55 -21.66 2.24
CA LEU A 38 6.11 -21.19 3.56
C LEU A 38 4.92 -20.24 3.49
N LEU A 39 4.84 -19.44 2.43
CA LEU A 39 3.80 -18.42 2.24
C LEU A 39 2.61 -18.92 1.41
N GLY A 40 2.68 -20.11 0.83
CA GLY A 40 1.66 -20.64 -0.07
C GLY A 40 1.51 -19.84 -1.37
N VAL A 41 2.61 -19.28 -1.89
CA VAL A 41 2.64 -18.48 -3.12
C VAL A 41 3.61 -19.08 -4.13
N SER A 42 3.65 -18.56 -5.36
CA SER A 42 4.64 -18.99 -6.35
C SER A 42 6.01 -18.36 -6.10
N SER A 43 7.10 -19.07 -6.40
CA SER A 43 8.47 -18.53 -6.34
C SER A 43 8.64 -17.31 -7.26
N LYS A 44 7.89 -17.26 -8.36
CA LYS A 44 7.81 -16.11 -9.26
C LYS A 44 7.25 -14.87 -8.57
N SER A 45 6.29 -15.04 -7.65
CA SER A 45 5.76 -13.92 -6.84
C SER A 45 6.83 -13.36 -5.91
N VAL A 46 7.54 -14.22 -5.19
CA VAL A 46 8.66 -13.84 -4.32
C VAL A 46 9.73 -13.10 -5.12
N SER A 47 10.12 -13.64 -6.27
CA SER A 47 11.09 -13.00 -7.17
C SER A 47 10.64 -11.60 -7.63
N ARG A 48 9.35 -11.41 -7.93
CA ARG A 48 8.82 -10.09 -8.32
C ARG A 48 8.84 -9.09 -7.18
N TRP A 49 8.58 -9.53 -5.95
CA TRP A 49 8.68 -8.68 -4.76
C TRP A 49 10.12 -8.25 -4.50
N GLU A 50 11.05 -9.18 -4.52
CA GLU A 50 12.48 -8.90 -4.29
C GLU A 50 13.10 -7.97 -5.35
N ASN A 51 12.58 -8.02 -6.59
CA ASN A 51 12.99 -7.13 -7.67
C ASN A 51 12.21 -5.80 -7.71
N GLY A 52 11.38 -5.52 -6.72
CA GLY A 52 10.59 -4.29 -6.64
C GLY A 52 9.54 -4.12 -7.74
N LYS A 53 9.17 -5.20 -8.44
CA LYS A 53 8.17 -5.14 -9.53
C LYS A 53 6.74 -5.11 -9.01
N THR A 54 6.49 -5.75 -7.89
CA THR A 54 5.19 -5.78 -7.21
C THR A 54 5.42 -5.88 -5.71
N LEU A 55 4.42 -5.52 -4.92
CA LEU A 55 4.40 -5.75 -3.47
C LEU A 55 3.53 -6.98 -3.15
N PRO A 56 3.79 -7.64 -2.00
CA PRO A 56 2.90 -8.68 -1.48
C PRO A 56 1.50 -8.12 -1.22
N ASP A 57 0.49 -8.96 -1.45
CA ASP A 57 -0.88 -8.63 -1.05
C ASP A 57 -1.01 -8.61 0.46
N TYR A 58 -1.98 -7.85 0.96
CA TYR A 58 -2.24 -7.70 2.40
C TYR A 58 -2.43 -9.05 3.11
N VAL A 59 -3.05 -10.03 2.44
CA VAL A 59 -3.31 -11.37 3.01
C VAL A 59 -1.99 -12.12 3.28
N VAL A 60 -0.98 -11.94 2.44
CA VAL A 60 0.32 -12.62 2.54
C VAL A 60 1.31 -11.83 3.39
N LEU A 61 1.07 -10.52 3.57
CA LEU A 61 2.02 -9.62 4.22
C LEU A 61 2.31 -10.02 5.67
N ASP A 62 1.30 -10.40 6.43
CA ASP A 62 1.47 -10.83 7.83
C ASP A 62 2.32 -12.11 7.91
N SER A 63 2.00 -13.10 7.08
CA SER A 63 2.77 -14.35 6.99
C SER A 63 4.21 -14.10 6.55
N LEU A 64 4.45 -13.17 5.61
CA LEU A 64 5.77 -12.79 5.15
C LEU A 64 6.58 -12.14 6.29
N CYS A 65 5.98 -11.20 7.02
CA CYS A 65 6.61 -10.54 8.14
C CYS A 65 7.00 -11.55 9.24
N ASN A 66 6.11 -12.47 9.56
CA ASN A 66 6.37 -13.53 10.51
C ASN A 66 7.49 -14.49 10.05
N ALA A 67 7.47 -14.92 8.79
CA ALA A 67 8.50 -15.80 8.23
C ALA A 67 9.89 -15.17 8.23
N LEU A 68 9.97 -13.86 7.98
CA LEU A 68 11.22 -13.12 7.93
C LEU A 68 11.63 -12.50 9.28
N ASP A 69 10.78 -12.61 10.32
CA ASP A 69 11.00 -12.01 11.63
C ASP A 69 11.25 -10.49 11.55
N ILE A 70 10.33 -9.83 10.86
CA ILE A 70 10.32 -8.38 10.68
C ILE A 70 8.93 -7.82 11.05
N SER A 71 8.90 -6.59 11.49
CA SER A 71 7.65 -5.88 11.70
C SER A 71 7.08 -5.36 10.38
N ILE A 72 5.76 -5.15 10.32
CA ILE A 72 5.08 -4.52 9.17
C ILE A 72 5.70 -3.15 8.86
N ASN A 73 6.15 -2.45 9.87
CA ASN A 73 6.78 -1.16 9.71
C ASN A 73 8.15 -1.27 9.04
N GLU A 74 9.02 -2.19 9.49
CA GLU A 74 10.31 -2.46 8.86
C GLU A 74 10.15 -2.85 7.40
N PHE A 75 9.10 -3.64 7.10
CA PHE A 75 8.74 -3.95 5.73
C PHE A 75 8.47 -2.69 4.90
N TYR A 76 7.64 -1.76 5.39
CA TYR A 76 7.31 -0.52 4.66
C TYR A 76 8.48 0.46 4.55
N TYR A 77 9.38 0.49 5.55
CA TYR A 77 10.59 1.30 5.51
C TYR A 77 11.70 0.66 4.67
N GLY A 78 11.63 -0.66 4.45
CA GLY A 78 12.66 -1.42 3.76
C GLY A 78 14.01 -1.40 4.50
N GLU A 79 13.97 -1.41 5.83
CA GLU A 79 15.16 -1.44 6.70
C GLU A 79 14.79 -1.90 8.11
N LYS A 80 15.73 -2.56 8.81
CA LYS A 80 15.57 -2.87 10.22
C LYS A 80 15.69 -1.61 11.06
N THR A 81 14.74 -1.41 11.95
CA THR A 81 14.76 -0.28 12.89
C THR A 81 15.22 -0.76 14.26
N LEU A 82 16.31 -0.18 14.72
CA LEU A 82 16.77 -0.38 16.09
C LEU A 82 15.84 0.39 17.03
N GLY A 83 14.97 -0.38 17.68
CA GLY A 83 13.88 0.03 18.56
C GLY A 83 14.03 1.34 19.33
N GLN A 84 13.06 2.15 19.31
CA GLN A 84 12.40 3.03 20.26
C GLN A 84 11.63 4.22 19.66
N ASP A 85 11.92 4.68 18.44
CA ASP A 85 11.17 5.81 17.84
C ASP A 85 9.89 5.39 17.09
N PHE A 86 9.50 4.14 17.24
CA PHE A 86 8.55 3.44 16.37
C PHE A 86 7.09 3.77 16.63
N LYS A 87 6.73 4.06 17.88
CA LYS A 87 5.33 4.23 18.25
C LYS A 87 4.72 5.53 17.70
N CYS A 88 5.52 6.58 17.60
CA CYS A 88 5.06 7.87 17.11
C CYS A 88 4.94 7.96 15.58
N LEU A 89 5.90 7.35 14.85
CA LEU A 89 5.88 7.41 13.37
C LEU A 89 4.84 6.47 12.74
N SER A 90 4.57 5.32 13.37
CA SER A 90 3.64 4.33 12.83
C SER A 90 2.19 4.82 12.85
N GLU A 91 1.77 5.49 13.92
CA GLU A 91 0.40 6.01 14.03
C GLU A 91 0.12 7.16 13.05
N GLN A 92 1.09 8.03 12.81
CA GLN A 92 0.95 9.15 11.86
C GLN A 92 0.90 8.66 10.42
N ASN A 93 1.73 7.67 10.04
CA ASN A 93 1.79 7.14 8.69
C ASN A 93 0.59 6.25 8.34
N LEU A 94 0.11 5.42 9.28
CA LEU A 94 -1.12 4.66 9.09
C LEU A 94 -2.33 5.57 8.92
N ARG A 95 -2.45 6.62 9.73
CA ARG A 95 -3.54 7.60 9.60
C ARG A 95 -3.52 8.34 8.27
N PHE A 96 -2.32 8.67 7.76
CA PHE A 96 -2.17 9.33 6.46
C PHE A 96 -2.58 8.40 5.31
N TYR A 97 -2.11 7.14 5.31
CA TYR A 97 -2.43 6.16 4.28
C TYR A 97 -3.92 5.81 4.20
N PHE A 98 -4.55 5.61 5.36
CA PHE A 98 -6.00 5.38 5.43
C PHE A 98 -6.79 6.62 5.02
N ARG A 99 -6.35 7.83 5.41
CA ARG A 99 -7.01 9.08 5.05
C ARG A 99 -7.01 9.31 3.54
N GLU A 100 -5.91 8.99 2.85
CA GLU A 100 -5.80 9.20 1.40
C GLU A 100 -6.65 8.20 0.60
N ARG A 101 -6.68 6.95 1.02
CA ARG A 101 -7.54 5.93 0.42
C ARG A 101 -9.04 6.19 0.67
N TYR A 102 -9.38 6.65 1.85
CA TYR A 102 -10.76 7.06 2.19
C TYR A 102 -11.19 8.28 1.39
N ARG A 103 -10.34 9.28 1.28
CA ARG A 103 -10.62 10.51 0.51
C ARG A 103 -10.87 10.22 -0.96
N LYS A 104 -10.05 9.40 -1.63
CA LYS A 104 -10.27 9.02 -3.04
C LYS A 104 -11.60 8.29 -3.25
N ARG A 105 -11.93 7.34 -2.37
CA ARG A 105 -13.24 6.66 -2.43
C ARG A 105 -14.41 7.59 -2.16
N LEU A 106 -14.27 8.53 -1.24
CA LEU A 106 -15.29 9.51 -0.91
C LEU A 106 -15.52 10.48 -2.07
N ILE A 107 -14.44 10.99 -2.68
CA ILE A 107 -14.51 11.88 -3.85
C ILE A 107 -15.22 11.19 -5.02
N ILE A 108 -14.90 9.91 -5.31
CA ILE A 108 -15.56 9.15 -6.37
C ILE A 108 -17.06 8.96 -6.06
N LYS A 109 -17.43 8.67 -4.81
CA LYS A 109 -18.83 8.53 -4.40
C LYS A 109 -19.58 9.86 -4.51
N PHE A 110 -18.99 10.96 -4.06
CA PHE A 110 -19.61 12.29 -4.17
C PHE A 110 -19.68 12.78 -5.61
N ALA A 111 -18.69 12.50 -6.45
CA ALA A 111 -18.76 12.82 -7.88
C ALA A 111 -19.87 12.03 -8.59
N ALA A 112 -20.04 10.74 -8.28
CA ALA A 112 -21.13 9.92 -8.81
C ALA A 112 -22.49 10.42 -8.32
N LEU A 113 -22.63 10.76 -7.04
CA LEU A 113 -23.88 11.29 -6.46
C LEU A 113 -24.23 12.66 -7.02
N GLY A 114 -23.26 13.56 -7.19
CA GLY A 114 -23.42 14.87 -7.81
C GLY A 114 -23.87 14.79 -9.28
N GLY A 115 -23.34 13.82 -10.02
CA GLY A 115 -23.77 13.53 -11.39
C GLY A 115 -25.25 13.11 -11.46
N ILE A 116 -25.70 12.23 -10.58
CA ILE A 116 -27.10 11.77 -10.51
C ILE A 116 -28.03 12.91 -10.14
N ILE A 117 -27.68 13.73 -9.16
CA ILE A 117 -28.47 14.90 -8.74
C ILE A 117 -28.56 15.91 -9.90
N GLY A 118 -27.45 16.17 -10.59
CA GLY A 118 -27.41 17.06 -11.74
C GLY A 118 -28.35 16.60 -12.88
N ILE A 119 -28.37 15.31 -13.19
CA ILE A 119 -29.26 14.73 -14.19
C ILE A 119 -30.73 14.85 -13.75
N LEU A 120 -31.07 14.58 -12.50
CA LEU A 120 -32.42 14.71 -11.97
C LEU A 120 -32.92 16.15 -12.03
N VAL A 121 -32.10 17.12 -11.64
CA VAL A 121 -32.42 18.55 -11.73
C VAL A 121 -32.63 18.95 -13.17
N PHE A 122 -31.80 18.51 -14.11
CA PHE A 122 -31.96 18.79 -15.53
C PHE A 122 -33.27 18.24 -16.08
N ILE A 123 -33.65 17.02 -15.72
CA ILE A 123 -34.93 16.40 -16.14
C ILE A 123 -36.12 17.19 -15.57
N ILE A 124 -36.07 17.58 -14.30
CA ILE A 124 -37.14 18.35 -13.66
C ILE A 124 -37.29 19.71 -14.33
N VAL A 125 -36.21 20.41 -14.64
CA VAL A 125 -36.23 21.69 -15.36
C VAL A 125 -36.86 21.52 -16.75
N GLN A 126 -36.49 20.46 -17.48
CA GLN A 126 -37.10 20.18 -18.80
C GLN A 126 -38.59 19.91 -18.68
N LEU A 127 -39.05 19.15 -17.71
CA LEU A 127 -40.47 18.86 -17.49
C LEU A 127 -41.29 20.10 -17.10
N VAL A 128 -40.70 21.01 -16.33
CA VAL A 128 -41.38 22.25 -15.89
C VAL A 128 -41.42 23.31 -16.98
N PHE A 129 -40.39 23.44 -17.80
CA PHE A 129 -40.28 24.47 -18.83
C PHE A 129 -40.86 24.06 -20.19
N PHE A 130 -41.04 22.76 -20.45
CA PHE A 130 -41.60 22.23 -21.70
C PHE A 130 -42.99 21.59 -21.55
N SER A 131 -43.61 21.70 -20.38
CA SER A 131 -45.02 21.36 -20.15
C SER A 131 -45.87 22.63 -20.18
#